data_82802df7c2247518ec02ef2246246488
#
_entry.id   82802df7c2247518ec02ef2246246488
#
_cell.length_a   1.000
_cell.length_b   1.000
_cell.length_c   1.000
_cell.angle_alpha   90.00
_cell.angle_beta   90.00
_cell.angle_gamma   90.00
#
_symmetry.space_group_name_H-M   'P 1'
#
loop_
_entity.id
_entity.type
_entity.pdbx_description
1 polymer ?
#
loop_
_entity_poly.entity_id
_entity_poly.type
_entity_poly.pdbx_seq_one_letter_code
_entity_poly.pdbx_strand_id
1 'polypeptide(L)'
;MLGLDAIDRMSWMVQDKGFEMTLDKEVPQLIQRLLDREKNALFQRVQPSDFGHWAIHPGGRAILDSVQSGLGICESLMEDSRQVLKYYGNMSSATVMFVLESILRRSGQQAPASGLSMAFGPGLTIESMEFCSVRT
;
A
#
# COMPACT_ATOMS: atom_id res chain seq x y z
N MET A 1 -8.47 9.48 0.88
CA MET A 1 -8.11 10.44 -0.20
C MET A 1 -8.67 9.94 -1.52
N LEU A 2 -9.37 10.78 -2.30
CA LEU A 2 -10.04 10.43 -3.55
C LEU A 2 -9.34 11.09 -4.74
N GLY A 3 -8.99 10.28 -5.75
CA GLY A 3 -8.50 10.77 -7.04
C GLY A 3 -9.67 11.05 -7.97
N LEU A 4 -10.20 12.27 -7.99
CA LEU A 4 -11.41 12.64 -8.75
C LEU A 4 -11.31 12.31 -10.27
N ASP A 5 -10.11 12.29 -10.83
CA ASP A 5 -9.89 12.01 -12.27
C ASP A 5 -9.75 10.50 -12.56
N ALA A 6 -9.97 9.64 -11.57
CA ALA A 6 -9.69 8.21 -11.67
C ALA A 6 -10.84 7.31 -11.19
N ILE A 7 -12.04 7.87 -11.02
CA ILE A 7 -13.21 7.15 -10.48
C ILE A 7 -13.52 5.87 -11.27
N ASP A 8 -13.38 5.92 -12.59
CA ASP A 8 -13.70 4.79 -13.48
C ASP A 8 -12.49 3.89 -13.79
N ARG A 9 -11.28 4.26 -13.35
CA ARG A 9 -10.04 3.53 -13.70
C ARG A 9 -9.73 2.37 -12.77
N MET A 10 -10.34 2.34 -11.60
CA MET A 10 -10.32 1.22 -10.67
C MET A 10 -11.74 1.01 -10.14
N SER A 11 -12.44 0.02 -10.68
CA SER A 11 -13.85 -0.24 -10.34
C SER A 11 -14.12 -1.72 -10.18
N TRP A 12 -15.15 -2.03 -9.41
CA TRP A 12 -15.71 -3.36 -9.27
C TRP A 12 -17.12 -3.37 -9.85
N MET A 13 -17.40 -4.37 -10.67
CA MET A 13 -18.73 -4.60 -11.22
C MET A 13 -19.24 -5.97 -10.76
N VAL A 14 -20.48 -6.01 -10.26
CA VAL A 14 -21.15 -7.28 -9.94
C VAL A 14 -21.75 -7.82 -11.22
N GLN A 15 -21.34 -9.03 -11.61
CA GLN A 15 -21.82 -9.76 -12.78
C GLN A 15 -22.56 -11.02 -12.35
N ASP A 16 -23.33 -11.62 -13.25
CA ASP A 16 -24.07 -12.86 -12.96
C ASP A 16 -23.19 -14.05 -12.51
N LYS A 17 -21.91 -14.03 -12.89
CA LYS A 17 -20.92 -15.08 -12.57
C LYS A 17 -19.87 -14.69 -11.54
N GLY A 18 -20.00 -13.53 -10.90
CA GLY A 18 -19.06 -13.06 -9.88
C GLY A 18 -18.75 -11.57 -9.98
N PHE A 19 -17.59 -11.19 -9.44
CA PHE A 19 -17.11 -9.82 -9.46
C PHE A 19 -16.09 -9.64 -10.58
N GLU A 20 -16.26 -8.60 -11.37
CA GLU A 20 -15.28 -8.16 -12.36
C GLU A 20 -14.59 -6.90 -11.86
N MET A 21 -13.25 -6.92 -11.84
CA MET A 21 -12.45 -5.77 -11.47
C MET A 21 -11.80 -5.16 -12.71
N THR A 22 -12.04 -3.87 -12.92
CA THR A 22 -11.31 -3.09 -13.90
C THR A 22 -10.16 -2.38 -13.21
N LEU A 23 -8.94 -2.60 -13.71
CA LEU A 23 -7.73 -1.92 -13.28
C LEU A 23 -7.04 -1.37 -14.52
N ASP A 24 -7.15 -0.06 -14.73
CA ASP A 24 -6.52 0.61 -15.85
C ASP A 24 -4.99 0.59 -15.67
N LYS A 25 -4.27 0.37 -16.79
CA LYS A 25 -2.80 0.36 -16.83
C LYS A 25 -2.15 1.68 -16.38
N GLU A 26 -2.90 2.77 -16.35
CA GLU A 26 -2.42 4.08 -15.89
C GLU A 26 -2.58 4.28 -14.37
N VAL A 27 -3.26 3.37 -13.66
CA VAL A 27 -3.47 3.48 -12.21
C VAL A 27 -2.15 3.63 -11.43
N PRO A 28 -1.05 2.91 -11.75
CA PRO A 28 0.22 3.12 -11.06
C PRO A 28 0.73 4.56 -11.16
N GLN A 29 0.68 5.16 -12.35
CA GLN A 29 1.11 6.55 -12.56
C GLN A 29 0.18 7.55 -11.86
N LEU A 30 -1.12 7.24 -11.78
CA LEU A 30 -2.08 8.07 -11.06
C LEU A 30 -1.81 8.03 -9.55
N ILE A 31 -1.51 6.86 -8.99
CA ILE A 31 -1.10 6.71 -7.58
C ILE A 31 0.14 7.54 -7.32
N GLN A 32 1.18 7.43 -8.15
CA GLN A 32 2.41 8.20 -7.97
C GLN A 32 2.14 9.70 -7.96
N ARG A 33 1.41 10.22 -8.95
CA ARG A 33 1.03 11.65 -9.03
C ARG A 33 0.21 12.09 -7.82
N LEU A 34 -0.71 11.27 -7.35
CA LEU A 34 -1.53 11.56 -6.20
C LEU A 34 -0.68 11.64 -4.92
N LEU A 35 0.22 10.68 -4.74
CA LEU A 35 1.15 10.68 -3.60
C LEU A 35 2.10 11.87 -3.64
N ASP A 36 2.67 12.21 -4.80
CA ASP A 36 3.54 13.39 -4.97
C ASP A 36 2.82 14.68 -4.58
N ARG A 37 1.55 14.81 -4.96
CA ARG A 37 0.73 15.98 -4.65
C ARG A 37 0.38 16.07 -3.17
N GLU A 38 0.00 14.94 -2.58
CA GLU A 38 -0.62 14.88 -1.25
C GLU A 38 0.35 14.49 -0.14
N LYS A 39 1.61 14.16 -0.47
CA LYS A 39 2.58 13.75 0.55
C LYS A 39 2.75 14.76 1.69
N ASN A 40 2.70 16.05 1.40
CA ASN A 40 2.78 17.08 2.44
C ASN A 40 1.57 17.04 3.39
N ALA A 41 0.39 16.70 2.90
CA ALA A 41 -0.81 16.53 3.72
C ALA A 41 -0.77 15.21 4.50
N LEU A 42 -0.28 14.13 3.88
CA LEU A 42 -0.10 12.83 4.52
C LEU A 42 0.94 12.87 5.66
N PHE A 43 2.01 13.64 5.47
CA PHE A 43 3.16 13.68 6.38
C PHE A 43 3.31 15.04 7.08
N GLN A 44 2.20 15.69 7.47
CA GLN A 44 2.24 17.01 8.13
C GLN A 44 3.04 17.04 9.44
N ARG A 45 3.05 15.93 10.19
CA ARG A 45 3.66 15.83 11.52
C ARG A 45 4.77 14.80 11.63
N VAL A 46 4.96 14.01 10.60
CA VAL A 46 5.94 12.90 10.54
C VAL A 46 6.62 12.91 9.18
N GLN A 47 7.78 12.30 9.07
CA GLN A 47 8.45 12.13 7.80
C GLN A 47 8.42 10.65 7.39
N PRO A 48 8.47 10.30 6.10
CA PRO A 48 8.58 8.91 5.68
C PRO A 48 9.76 8.16 6.36
N SER A 49 10.83 8.88 6.68
CA SER A 49 12.00 8.34 7.41
C SER A 49 11.74 7.96 8.86
N ASP A 50 10.64 8.43 9.45
CA ASP A 50 10.27 8.12 10.84
C ASP A 50 9.66 6.73 10.98
N PHE A 51 9.28 6.11 9.85
CA PHE A 51 8.69 4.78 9.82
C PHE A 51 9.73 3.70 9.55
N GLY A 52 9.91 2.81 10.49
CA GLY A 52 10.76 1.62 10.36
C GLY A 52 10.07 0.46 9.61
N HIS A 53 8.75 0.53 9.42
CA HIS A 53 7.95 -0.49 8.75
C HIS A 53 6.97 0.12 7.74
N TRP A 54 6.82 -0.56 6.60
CA TRP A 54 5.89 -0.17 5.55
C TRP A 54 5.07 -1.37 5.09
N ALA A 55 3.78 -1.37 5.42
CA ALA A 55 2.84 -2.40 5.01
C ALA A 55 1.99 -1.88 3.83
N ILE A 56 2.56 -1.92 2.63
CA ILE A 56 1.88 -1.47 1.42
C ILE A 56 1.09 -2.63 0.82
N HIS A 57 -0.22 -2.44 0.61
CA HIS A 57 -1.06 -3.41 -0.07
C HIS A 57 -0.48 -3.73 -1.46
N PRO A 58 -0.07 -4.98 -1.73
CA PRO A 58 0.56 -5.32 -2.99
C PRO A 58 -0.49 -5.63 -4.08
N GLY A 59 -1.15 -4.60 -4.57
CA GLY A 59 -2.13 -4.69 -5.65
C GLY A 59 -1.53 -5.20 -6.97
N GLY A 60 -0.22 -5.01 -7.15
CA GLY A 60 0.59 -5.46 -8.27
C GLY A 60 1.99 -4.85 -8.18
N ARG A 61 2.93 -5.38 -8.97
CA ARG A 61 4.32 -4.90 -8.95
C ARG A 61 4.41 -3.40 -9.26
N ALA A 62 3.74 -2.95 -10.32
CA ALA A 62 3.77 -1.55 -10.72
C ALA A 62 3.16 -0.60 -9.66
N ILE A 63 2.20 -1.07 -8.88
CA ILE A 63 1.64 -0.33 -7.73
C ILE A 63 2.71 -0.13 -6.67
N LEU A 64 3.42 -1.19 -6.27
CA LEU A 64 4.49 -1.11 -5.28
C LEU A 64 5.61 -0.17 -5.74
N ASP A 65 6.00 -0.26 -7.02
CA ASP A 65 7.04 0.60 -7.59
C ASP A 65 6.63 2.08 -7.59
N SER A 66 5.37 2.36 -7.89
CA SER A 66 4.82 3.72 -7.88
C SER A 66 4.74 4.32 -6.48
N VAL A 67 4.34 3.52 -5.47
CA VAL A 67 4.33 3.96 -4.07
C VAL A 67 5.75 4.20 -3.57
N GLN A 68 6.65 3.27 -3.83
CA GLN A 68 8.05 3.39 -3.45
C GLN A 68 8.68 4.67 -4.01
N SER A 69 8.49 4.92 -5.30
CA SER A 69 9.02 6.12 -5.96
C SER A 69 8.37 7.40 -5.47
N GLY A 70 7.03 7.42 -5.35
CA GLY A 70 6.27 8.61 -4.94
C GLY A 70 6.57 9.04 -3.50
N LEU A 71 6.84 8.10 -2.60
CA LEU A 71 7.15 8.39 -1.19
C LEU A 71 8.64 8.33 -0.86
N GLY A 72 9.49 7.90 -1.79
CA GLY A 72 10.93 7.77 -1.56
C GLY A 72 11.29 6.68 -0.55
N ILE A 73 10.52 5.58 -0.51
CA ILE A 73 10.72 4.49 0.43
C ILE A 73 11.95 3.67 0.02
N CYS A 74 12.79 3.32 0.99
CA CYS A 74 13.93 2.44 0.75
C CYS A 74 13.47 1.05 0.29
N GLU A 75 14.19 0.44 -0.65
CA GLU A 75 13.88 -0.90 -1.21
C GLU A 75 13.69 -1.95 -0.10
N SER A 76 14.57 -1.95 0.90
CA SER A 76 14.51 -2.91 2.01
C SER A 76 13.23 -2.83 2.85
N LEU A 77 12.56 -1.68 2.88
CA LEU A 77 11.29 -1.48 3.58
C LEU A 77 10.08 -1.92 2.76
N MET A 78 10.25 -2.18 1.46
CA MET A 78 9.22 -2.72 0.58
C MET A 78 9.23 -4.26 0.51
N GLU A 79 10.24 -4.90 1.09
CA GLU A 79 10.50 -6.34 0.96
C GLU A 79 9.30 -7.19 1.40
N ASP A 80 8.69 -6.91 2.55
CA ASP A 80 7.55 -7.68 3.05
C ASP A 80 6.37 -7.65 2.07
N SER A 81 6.05 -6.48 1.52
CA SER A 81 5.00 -6.32 0.51
C SER A 81 5.33 -7.07 -0.79
N ARG A 82 6.58 -7.01 -1.24
CA ARG A 82 7.04 -7.71 -2.45
C ARG A 82 7.06 -9.24 -2.26
N GLN A 83 7.45 -9.72 -1.10
CA GLN A 83 7.44 -11.14 -0.75
C GLN A 83 6.00 -11.70 -0.75
N VAL A 84 5.07 -11.00 -0.10
CA VAL A 84 3.66 -11.40 -0.09
C VAL A 84 3.11 -11.45 -1.51
N LEU A 85 3.37 -10.44 -2.34
CA LEU A 85 2.96 -10.44 -3.75
C LEU A 85 3.54 -11.64 -4.52
N LYS A 86 4.81 -11.95 -4.28
CA LYS A 86 5.52 -13.04 -4.95
C LYS A 86 4.95 -14.42 -4.60
N TYR A 87 4.63 -14.67 -3.33
CA TYR A 87 4.25 -16.00 -2.87
C TYR A 87 2.75 -16.24 -2.85
N TYR A 88 1.94 -15.19 -2.64
CA TYR A 88 0.49 -15.32 -2.48
C TYR A 88 -0.30 -14.58 -3.57
N GLY A 89 0.34 -13.67 -4.31
CA GLY A 89 -0.36 -12.80 -5.25
C GLY A 89 -1.21 -11.74 -4.56
N ASN A 90 -2.07 -11.10 -5.33
CA ASN A 90 -3.06 -10.16 -4.79
C ASN A 90 -4.33 -10.92 -4.38
N MET A 91 -4.59 -11.04 -3.10
CA MET A 91 -5.76 -11.69 -2.48
C MET A 91 -6.82 -10.67 -2.06
N SER A 92 -6.90 -9.52 -2.76
CA SER A 92 -7.80 -8.42 -2.42
C SER A 92 -7.47 -7.83 -1.03
N SER A 93 -8.48 -7.40 -0.27
CA SER A 93 -8.30 -6.73 1.03
C SER A 93 -7.51 -7.55 2.07
N ALA A 94 -7.52 -8.86 1.98
CA ALA A 94 -6.78 -9.72 2.89
C ALA A 94 -5.26 -9.57 2.75
N THR A 95 -4.77 -9.18 1.57
CA THR A 95 -3.33 -9.20 1.26
C THR A 95 -2.50 -8.32 2.20
N VAL A 96 -3.02 -7.16 2.59
CA VAL A 96 -2.30 -6.25 3.50
C VAL A 96 -2.11 -6.87 4.90
N MET A 97 -3.02 -7.74 5.32
CA MET A 97 -2.90 -8.45 6.61
C MET A 97 -1.73 -9.43 6.59
N PHE A 98 -1.47 -10.10 5.47
CA PHE A 98 -0.29 -10.96 5.29
C PHE A 98 1.01 -10.15 5.31
N VAL A 99 0.99 -8.93 4.78
CA VAL A 99 2.15 -8.03 4.86
C VAL A 99 2.41 -7.63 6.31
N LEU A 100 1.37 -7.24 7.05
CA LEU A 100 1.48 -6.92 8.47
C LEU A 100 2.00 -8.12 9.28
N GLU A 101 1.47 -9.32 9.03
CA GLU A 101 1.97 -10.55 9.67
C GLU A 101 3.45 -10.79 9.38
N SER A 102 3.90 -10.62 8.12
CA SER A 102 5.30 -10.76 7.73
C SER A 102 6.20 -9.79 8.51
N ILE A 103 5.79 -8.52 8.58
CA ILE A 103 6.50 -7.49 9.34
C ILE A 103 6.58 -7.87 10.83
N LEU A 104 5.45 -8.26 11.45
CA LEU A 104 5.41 -8.61 12.88
C LEU A 104 6.27 -9.82 13.20
N ARG A 105 6.27 -10.86 12.38
CA ARG A 105 7.13 -12.03 12.54
C ARG A 105 8.61 -11.66 12.47
N ARG A 106 8.99 -10.79 11.54
CA ARG A 106 10.37 -10.32 11.37
C ARG A 106 10.81 -9.38 12.49
N SER A 107 9.92 -8.51 12.95
CA SER A 107 10.22 -7.50 13.97
C SER A 107 10.13 -8.00 15.41
N GLY A 108 9.62 -9.21 15.66
CA GLY A 108 9.39 -9.74 17.01
C GLY A 108 10.62 -9.79 17.93
N GLN A 109 11.83 -9.73 17.36
CA GLN A 109 13.10 -9.67 18.11
C GLN A 109 13.78 -8.29 18.04
N GLN A 110 13.19 -7.33 17.35
CA GLN A 110 13.74 -5.99 17.16
C GLN A 110 13.15 -5.01 18.18
N ALA A 111 13.76 -3.83 18.29
CA ALA A 111 13.17 -2.73 19.05
C ALA A 111 11.81 -2.32 18.44
N PRO A 112 10.85 -1.88 19.27
CA PRO A 112 9.59 -1.33 18.77
C PRO A 112 9.85 -0.23 17.75
N ALA A 113 9.09 -0.25 16.66
CA ALA A 113 9.21 0.74 15.61
C ALA A 113 7.83 1.13 15.08
N SER A 114 7.70 2.41 14.71
CA SER A 114 6.51 2.92 14.02
C SER A 114 6.45 2.36 12.61
N GLY A 115 5.24 2.11 12.13
CA GLY A 115 4.99 1.67 10.78
C GLY A 115 3.79 2.39 10.15
N LEU A 116 3.77 2.42 8.84
CA LEU A 116 2.65 2.90 8.05
C LEU A 116 2.11 1.78 7.16
N SER A 117 0.81 1.54 7.25
CA SER A 117 0.09 0.69 6.30
C SER A 117 -0.64 1.56 5.29
N MET A 118 -0.67 1.14 4.03
CA MET A 118 -1.38 1.84 2.97
C MET A 118 -2.05 0.85 2.02
N ALA A 119 -3.30 1.14 1.66
CA ALA A 119 -4.09 0.34 0.73
C ALA A 119 -4.80 1.23 -0.29
N PHE A 120 -5.20 0.62 -1.40
CA PHE A 120 -5.81 1.28 -2.55
C PHE A 120 -7.13 0.61 -2.89
N GLY A 121 -8.13 1.41 -3.19
CA GLY A 121 -9.48 0.93 -3.47
C GLY A 121 -10.13 1.59 -4.68
N PRO A 122 -11.37 1.17 -5.02
CA PRO A 122 -12.15 1.70 -6.14
C PRO A 122 -12.29 3.23 -6.06
N GLY A 123 -12.36 3.87 -7.22
CA GLY A 123 -12.34 5.32 -7.33
C GLY A 123 -10.99 5.94 -7.00
N LEU A 124 -9.93 5.12 -7.02
CA LEU A 124 -8.58 5.46 -6.57
C LEU A 124 -8.58 6.10 -5.18
N THR A 125 -9.21 5.41 -4.24
CA THR A 125 -9.13 5.75 -2.82
C THR A 125 -7.82 5.27 -2.24
N ILE A 126 -7.14 6.10 -1.45
CA ILE A 126 -5.96 5.73 -0.68
C ILE A 126 -6.31 5.84 0.80
N GLU A 127 -6.20 4.74 1.51
CA GLU A 127 -6.34 4.67 2.96
C GLU A 127 -5.00 4.35 3.61
N SER A 128 -4.71 5.01 4.72
CA SER A 128 -3.49 4.79 5.48
C SER A 128 -3.75 4.65 6.96
N MET A 129 -2.93 3.85 7.63
CA MET A 129 -3.00 3.59 9.06
C MET A 129 -1.59 3.56 9.64
N GLU A 130 -1.37 4.33 10.69
CA GLU A 130 -0.16 4.20 11.49
C GLU A 130 -0.29 3.04 12.49
N PHE A 131 0.78 2.32 12.70
CA PHE A 131 0.87 1.25 13.70
C PHE A 131 2.24 1.23 14.38
N CYS A 132 2.33 0.54 15.49
CA CYS A 132 3.60 0.32 16.19
C CYS A 132 3.81 -1.18 16.38
N SER A 133 4.99 -1.68 15.99
CA SER A 133 5.40 -3.02 16.35
C SER A 133 5.82 -3.02 17.82
N VAL A 134 5.31 -3.95 18.61
CA VAL A 134 5.68 -4.14 20.01
C VAL A 134 6.42 -5.46 20.17
N ARG A 135 7.37 -5.51 21.09
CA ARG A 135 8.07 -6.74 21.41
C ARG A 135 7.11 -7.67 22.18
N THR A 136 6.92 -8.87 21.68
CA THR A 136 6.18 -9.94 22.37
C THR A 136 7.12 -10.89 23.11
#